data_c75e637d30b4c3b35d7ad39631b0ecc7
#
_entry.id   c75e637d30b4c3b35d7ad39631b0ecc7
#
_cell.length_a   1.000
_cell.length_b   1.000
_cell.length_c   1.000
_cell.angle_alpha   90.00
_cell.angle_beta   90.00
_cell.angle_gamma   90.00
#
_symmetry.space_group_name_H-M   'P 1'
#
loop_
_entity.id
_entity.type
_entity.pdbx_description
1 polymer ?
#
loop_
_entity_poly.entity_id
_entity_poly.type
_entity_poly.pdbx_seq_one_letter_code
_entity_poly.pdbx_strand_id
1 'polypeptide(L)'
;MLKWRRVNQRRIAATPLLALMIITGHHARAAGTAAVIILSCDGTVRTGPRPDDVQRVSERRVVVNFAEHTVSGFVTSTGSALIANIVREDDTTVDFSGGSTPEGTSSLIGTIDRVTGATTVYATTWARNKIRGGKTMRGLSYFLVCKSDGAAGITLPQ
;
A
#
# COMPACT_ATOMS: atom_id res chain seq x y z
N MET A 1 -77.71 -4.40 24.20
CA MET A 1 -77.43 -4.07 25.63
C MET A 1 -76.06 -4.62 25.99
N LEU A 2 -75.03 -3.77 25.97
CA LEU A 2 -73.64 -4.16 26.30
C LEU A 2 -73.28 -3.49 27.63
N LYS A 3 -72.93 -4.33 28.61
CA LYS A 3 -72.52 -3.91 29.96
C LYS A 3 -71.04 -3.52 29.93
N TRP A 4 -70.69 -2.27 30.25
CA TRP A 4 -69.34 -1.82 30.47
C TRP A 4 -68.83 -2.27 31.85
N ARG A 5 -67.72 -3.04 31.88
CA ARG A 5 -66.96 -3.31 33.11
C ARG A 5 -65.87 -2.28 33.30
N ARG A 6 -65.88 -1.57 34.41
CA ARG A 6 -64.77 -0.73 34.87
C ARG A 6 -63.57 -1.57 35.26
N VAL A 7 -62.44 -1.29 34.69
CA VAL A 7 -61.14 -1.88 35.06
C VAL A 7 -60.42 -0.93 36.00
N ASN A 8 -60.05 -1.44 37.17
CA ASN A 8 -59.33 -0.74 38.24
C ASN A 8 -57.95 -0.31 37.80
N GLN A 9 -57.65 0.99 37.98
CA GLN A 9 -56.29 1.54 37.91
C GLN A 9 -55.51 1.09 39.15
N ARG A 10 -54.58 0.18 38.98
CA ARG A 10 -53.53 -0.10 39.97
C ARG A 10 -52.37 0.85 39.73
N ARG A 11 -52.02 1.65 40.73
CA ARG A 11 -50.86 2.52 40.81
C ARG A 11 -49.60 1.64 40.72
N ILE A 12 -48.80 1.86 39.70
CA ILE A 12 -47.48 1.24 39.56
C ILE A 12 -46.47 2.24 40.11
N ALA A 13 -45.76 1.82 41.14
CA ALA A 13 -44.72 2.59 41.81
C ALA A 13 -43.57 2.88 40.84
N ALA A 14 -43.11 4.12 40.88
CA ALA A 14 -41.94 4.58 40.11
C ALA A 14 -40.66 3.98 40.69
N THR A 15 -40.00 3.13 39.93
CA THR A 15 -38.64 2.70 40.22
C THR A 15 -37.66 3.66 39.55
N PRO A 16 -36.66 4.21 40.25
CA PRO A 16 -35.66 5.08 39.62
C PRO A 16 -34.75 4.24 38.77
N LEU A 17 -34.76 4.45 37.46
CA LEU A 17 -33.79 3.90 36.49
C LEU A 17 -32.45 4.57 36.75
N LEU A 18 -31.50 3.82 37.29
CA LEU A 18 -30.08 4.16 37.31
C LEU A 18 -29.61 4.27 35.86
N ALA A 19 -29.36 5.50 35.40
CA ALA A 19 -28.78 5.77 34.11
C ALA A 19 -27.31 5.30 34.12
N LEU A 20 -27.06 4.11 33.62
CA LEU A 20 -25.73 3.60 33.34
C LEU A 20 -25.16 4.39 32.14
N MET A 21 -24.34 5.43 32.44
CA MET A 21 -23.57 6.13 31.41
C MET A 21 -22.55 5.16 30.82
N ILE A 22 -22.89 4.56 29.71
CA ILE A 22 -21.92 3.88 28.86
C ILE A 22 -21.06 4.96 28.21
N ILE A 23 -19.88 5.20 28.79
CA ILE A 23 -18.82 6.00 28.17
C ILE A 23 -18.35 5.15 26.99
N THR A 24 -18.98 5.30 25.84
CA THR A 24 -18.43 4.84 24.58
C THR A 24 -17.16 5.63 24.34
N GLY A 25 -16.02 5.04 24.73
CA GLY A 25 -14.72 5.55 24.39
C GLY A 25 -14.62 5.59 22.86
N HIS A 26 -14.93 6.75 22.31
CA HIS A 26 -14.54 7.06 20.94
C HIS A 26 -13.01 7.03 20.97
N HIS A 27 -12.42 5.92 20.56
CA HIS A 27 -11.04 5.90 20.16
C HIS A 27 -10.98 6.87 18.98
N ALA A 28 -10.65 8.14 19.31
CA ALA A 28 -10.21 9.09 18.31
C ALA A 28 -9.01 8.40 17.63
N ARG A 29 -9.27 7.76 16.51
CA ARG A 29 -8.24 7.36 15.57
C ARG A 29 -7.56 8.68 15.24
N ALA A 30 -6.39 8.92 15.85
CA ALA A 30 -5.53 10.01 15.46
C ALA A 30 -5.44 9.88 13.94
N ALA A 31 -5.96 10.88 13.24
CA ALA A 31 -5.77 11.00 11.80
C ALA A 31 -4.26 11.13 11.63
N GLY A 32 -3.60 10.00 11.45
CA GLY A 32 -2.18 9.94 11.21
C GLY A 32 -1.92 10.79 9.98
N THR A 33 -1.16 11.85 10.18
CA THR A 33 -0.62 12.68 9.10
C THR A 33 -0.09 11.70 8.06
N ALA A 34 -0.65 11.74 6.87
CA ALA A 34 -0.33 10.83 5.78
C ALA A 34 1.18 10.85 5.55
N ALA A 35 1.85 9.82 5.99
CA ALA A 35 3.29 9.78 6.02
C ALA A 35 3.79 9.44 4.61
N VAL A 36 4.64 10.29 4.07
CA VAL A 36 5.50 9.93 2.95
C VAL A 36 6.76 9.31 3.54
N ILE A 37 7.03 8.07 3.20
CA ILE A 37 8.26 7.39 3.60
C ILE A 37 9.21 7.37 2.41
N ILE A 38 10.44 7.78 2.66
CA ILE A 38 11.54 7.69 1.69
C ILE A 38 12.44 6.56 2.14
N LEU A 39 12.69 5.63 1.24
CA LEU A 39 13.53 4.47 1.47
C LEU A 39 14.78 4.56 0.59
N SER A 40 15.93 4.24 1.17
CA SER A 40 17.17 3.94 0.45
C SER A 40 17.31 2.43 0.31
N CYS A 41 17.44 1.94 -0.92
CA CYS A 41 17.38 0.52 -1.22
C CYS A 41 18.64 0.06 -1.96
N ASP A 42 19.22 -1.02 -1.45
CA ASP A 42 20.38 -1.70 -2.05
C ASP A 42 20.00 -3.10 -2.49
N GLY A 43 20.65 -3.61 -3.54
CA GLY A 43 20.40 -4.98 -3.98
C GLY A 43 20.78 -5.24 -5.42
N THR A 44 19.91 -5.95 -6.13
CA THR A 44 20.15 -6.32 -7.52
C THR A 44 18.93 -6.07 -8.39
N VAL A 45 19.19 -5.81 -9.67
CA VAL A 45 18.19 -5.82 -10.74
C VAL A 45 18.60 -6.87 -11.78
N ARG A 46 17.63 -7.69 -12.18
CA ARG A 46 17.79 -8.67 -13.24
C ARG A 46 17.06 -8.20 -14.49
N THR A 47 17.76 -8.18 -15.62
CA THR A 47 17.24 -7.72 -16.92
C THR A 47 16.93 -8.87 -17.89
N GLY A 48 17.30 -10.09 -17.54
CA GLY A 48 17.11 -11.29 -18.36
C GLY A 48 17.39 -12.58 -17.60
N PRO A 49 17.33 -13.74 -18.29
CA PRO A 49 17.48 -15.05 -17.67
C PRO A 49 18.93 -15.47 -17.41
N ARG A 50 19.91 -14.79 -17.99
CA ARG A 50 21.33 -15.16 -17.89
C ARG A 50 21.95 -14.66 -16.57
N PRO A 51 22.99 -15.34 -16.05
CA PRO A 51 23.71 -14.87 -14.86
C PRO A 51 24.26 -13.44 -15.01
N ASP A 52 24.75 -13.08 -16.19
CA ASP A 52 25.31 -11.77 -16.49
C ASP A 52 24.27 -10.65 -16.61
N ASP A 53 22.99 -11.01 -16.65
CA ASP A 53 21.88 -10.05 -16.68
C ASP A 53 21.55 -9.46 -15.31
N VAL A 54 22.39 -9.69 -14.29
CA VAL A 54 22.24 -9.19 -12.94
C VAL A 54 23.18 -8.03 -12.71
N GLN A 55 22.61 -6.88 -12.32
CA GLN A 55 23.35 -5.66 -11.99
C GLN A 55 23.13 -5.27 -10.53
N ARG A 56 24.15 -4.75 -9.87
CA ARG A 56 24.01 -4.15 -8.55
C ARG A 56 23.30 -2.81 -8.65
N VAL A 57 22.45 -2.58 -7.68
CA VAL A 57 21.75 -1.30 -7.47
C VAL A 57 22.11 -0.84 -6.06
N SER A 58 22.58 0.39 -5.91
CA SER A 58 22.87 1.00 -4.62
C SER A 58 22.17 2.34 -4.50
N GLU A 59 21.79 2.68 -3.27
CA GLU A 59 21.19 3.97 -2.92
C GLU A 59 19.96 4.35 -3.78
N ARG A 60 19.21 3.34 -4.25
CA ARG A 60 18.00 3.58 -4.99
C ARG A 60 16.94 4.16 -4.07
N ARG A 61 16.50 5.36 -4.39
CA ARG A 61 15.45 6.04 -3.64
C ARG A 61 14.07 5.55 -4.07
N VAL A 62 13.32 4.99 -3.12
CA VAL A 62 11.92 4.58 -3.29
C VAL A 62 11.06 5.45 -2.38
N VAL A 63 9.97 5.97 -2.91
CA VAL A 63 9.03 6.82 -2.16
C VAL A 63 7.71 6.08 -2.04
N VAL A 64 7.27 5.85 -0.80
CA VAL A 64 5.95 5.32 -0.48
C VAL A 64 5.11 6.46 0.08
N ASN A 65 4.08 6.86 -0.66
CA ASN A 65 3.17 7.93 -0.28
C ASN A 65 1.82 7.32 0.10
N PHE A 66 1.57 7.19 1.40
CA PHE A 66 0.33 6.63 1.91
C PHE A 66 -0.88 7.55 1.72
N ALA A 67 -0.65 8.88 1.61
CA ALA A 67 -1.73 9.83 1.35
C ALA A 67 -2.32 9.68 -0.05
N GLU A 68 -1.44 9.49 -1.01
CA GLU A 68 -1.80 9.34 -2.41
C GLU A 68 -1.94 7.87 -2.81
N HIS A 69 -1.71 6.94 -1.88
CA HIS A 69 -1.67 5.50 -2.11
C HIS A 69 -0.76 5.11 -3.28
N THR A 70 0.47 5.68 -3.32
CA THR A 70 1.40 5.45 -4.43
C THR A 70 2.78 5.00 -3.97
N VAL A 71 3.45 4.25 -4.85
CA VAL A 71 4.87 3.89 -4.73
C VAL A 71 5.59 4.31 -6.01
N SER A 72 6.75 4.95 -5.86
CA SER A 72 7.58 5.42 -6.97
C SER A 72 9.07 5.16 -6.71
N GLY A 73 9.92 5.38 -7.72
CA GLY A 73 11.36 5.15 -7.65
C GLY A 73 11.85 3.98 -8.51
N PHE A 74 10.93 3.25 -9.13
CA PHE A 74 11.26 2.20 -10.09
C PHE A 74 11.21 2.71 -11.53
N VAL A 75 11.96 2.04 -12.40
CA VAL A 75 12.01 2.38 -13.83
C VAL A 75 11.75 1.15 -14.68
N THR A 76 11.30 1.39 -15.91
CA THR A 76 11.18 0.36 -16.93
C THR A 76 12.55 -0.05 -17.48
N SER A 77 12.57 -1.09 -18.31
CA SER A 77 13.76 -1.47 -19.09
C SER A 77 14.23 -0.40 -20.09
N THR A 78 13.40 0.61 -20.36
CA THR A 78 13.73 1.76 -21.20
C THR A 78 14.12 3.00 -20.37
N GLY A 79 14.18 2.89 -19.05
CA GLY A 79 14.55 3.98 -18.14
C GLY A 79 13.41 4.92 -17.77
N SER A 80 12.18 4.69 -18.24
CA SER A 80 11.03 5.52 -17.89
C SER A 80 10.62 5.28 -16.43
N ALA A 81 10.43 6.33 -15.65
CA ALA A 81 9.95 6.24 -14.28
C ALA A 81 8.51 5.70 -14.24
N LEU A 82 8.26 4.87 -13.24
CA LEU A 82 6.94 4.29 -12.98
C LEU A 82 6.42 4.71 -11.61
N ILE A 83 5.12 4.94 -11.56
CA ILE A 83 4.35 5.12 -10.33
C ILE A 83 3.31 4.01 -10.28
N ALA A 84 3.24 3.31 -9.15
CA ALA A 84 2.25 2.26 -8.90
C ALA A 84 1.32 2.68 -7.77
N ASN A 85 0.11 2.15 -7.76
CA ASN A 85 -0.84 2.34 -6.67
C ASN A 85 -0.64 1.27 -5.60
N ILE A 86 -0.76 1.63 -4.33
CA ILE A 86 -0.83 0.69 -3.23
C ILE A 86 -2.19 -0.02 -3.35
N VAL A 87 -2.16 -1.34 -3.48
CA VAL A 87 -3.36 -2.18 -3.64
C VAL A 87 -3.71 -2.90 -2.35
N ARG A 88 -2.72 -3.07 -1.48
CA ARG A 88 -2.89 -3.64 -0.15
C ARG A 88 -1.83 -3.06 0.78
N GLU A 89 -2.23 -2.78 2.00
CA GLU A 89 -1.36 -2.33 3.08
C GLU A 89 -1.81 -3.01 4.38
N ASP A 90 -0.84 -3.58 5.09
CA ASP A 90 -1.00 -4.08 6.45
C ASP A 90 0.25 -3.76 7.30
N ASP A 91 0.28 -4.23 8.54
CA ASP A 91 1.38 -3.93 9.48
C ASP A 91 2.73 -4.47 9.01
N THR A 92 2.74 -5.47 8.15
CA THR A 92 3.93 -6.19 7.70
C THR A 92 4.30 -5.94 6.26
N THR A 93 3.33 -5.59 5.40
CA THR A 93 3.56 -5.49 3.96
C THR A 93 2.88 -4.30 3.32
N VAL A 94 3.46 -3.84 2.21
CA VAL A 94 2.85 -2.92 1.26
C VAL A 94 2.93 -3.57 -0.13
N ASP A 95 1.78 -3.99 -0.65
CA ASP A 95 1.66 -4.50 -2.02
C ASP A 95 1.20 -3.39 -2.94
N PHE A 96 1.83 -3.29 -4.10
CA PHE A 96 1.54 -2.25 -5.07
C PHE A 96 1.53 -2.78 -6.49
N SER A 97 0.67 -2.20 -7.31
CA SER A 97 0.61 -2.54 -8.74
C SER A 97 0.12 -1.36 -9.58
N GLY A 98 0.39 -1.43 -10.87
CA GLY A 98 0.04 -0.37 -11.81
C GLY A 98 1.27 0.09 -12.57
N GLY A 99 1.38 1.41 -12.72
CA GLY A 99 2.42 2.00 -13.54
C GLY A 99 1.99 1.99 -15.01
N SER A 100 1.59 3.14 -15.49
CA SER A 100 1.32 3.35 -16.91
C SER A 100 2.30 4.38 -17.41
N THR A 101 3.06 4.03 -18.46
CA THR A 101 3.67 5.08 -19.28
C THR A 101 2.59 5.75 -20.12
N PRO A 102 2.80 6.96 -20.64
CA PRO A 102 1.85 7.61 -21.55
C PRO A 102 1.41 6.72 -22.73
N GLU A 103 2.27 5.78 -23.11
CA GLU A 103 1.99 4.82 -24.19
C GLU A 103 1.19 3.59 -23.70
N GLY A 104 0.89 3.47 -22.38
CA GLY A 104 0.13 2.35 -21.81
C GLY A 104 0.82 0.98 -21.95
N THR A 105 2.13 0.97 -22.11
CA THR A 105 2.89 -0.23 -22.48
C THR A 105 3.70 -0.82 -21.35
N SER A 106 3.63 -0.27 -20.15
CA SER A 106 4.41 -0.71 -18.99
C SER A 106 3.53 -1.03 -17.80
N SER A 107 3.96 -1.98 -17.00
CA SER A 107 3.34 -2.32 -15.72
C SER A 107 4.38 -2.55 -14.65
N LEU A 108 4.00 -2.33 -13.41
CA LEU A 108 4.79 -2.50 -12.21
C LEU A 108 3.95 -3.27 -11.19
N ILE A 109 4.53 -4.29 -10.58
CA ILE A 109 3.95 -5.00 -9.45
C ILE A 109 5.04 -5.30 -8.44
N GLY A 110 4.78 -5.15 -7.17
CA GLY A 110 5.77 -5.42 -6.15
C GLY A 110 5.22 -5.46 -4.75
N THR A 111 6.09 -5.88 -3.84
CA THR A 111 5.84 -5.98 -2.40
C THR A 111 7.04 -5.42 -1.65
N ILE A 112 6.76 -4.64 -0.61
CA ILE A 112 7.74 -4.18 0.39
C ILE A 112 7.37 -4.85 1.72
N ASP A 113 8.27 -5.65 2.27
CA ASP A 113 8.18 -6.16 3.63
C ASP A 113 8.62 -5.04 4.59
N ARG A 114 7.71 -4.58 5.44
CA ARG A 114 7.93 -3.44 6.36
C ARG A 114 8.83 -3.81 7.55
N VAL A 115 8.95 -5.10 7.85
CA VAL A 115 9.74 -5.59 8.98
C VAL A 115 11.21 -5.76 8.59
N THR A 116 11.44 -6.38 7.44
CA THR A 116 12.80 -6.70 6.98
C THR A 116 13.35 -5.71 5.97
N GLY A 117 12.50 -4.89 5.37
CA GLY A 117 12.83 -4.02 4.24
C GLY A 117 13.00 -4.78 2.93
N ALA A 118 12.79 -6.10 2.91
CA ALA A 118 12.89 -6.87 1.66
C ALA A 118 11.86 -6.37 0.65
N THR A 119 12.34 -6.06 -0.54
CA THR A 119 11.50 -5.48 -1.59
C THR A 119 11.71 -6.24 -2.88
N THR A 120 10.62 -6.80 -3.40
CA THR A 120 10.60 -7.50 -4.68
C THR A 120 9.69 -6.77 -5.65
N VAL A 121 10.21 -6.46 -6.84
CA VAL A 121 9.45 -5.71 -7.85
C VAL A 121 9.67 -6.29 -9.24
N TYR A 122 8.59 -6.40 -9.99
CA TYR A 122 8.60 -6.79 -11.40
C TYR A 122 8.07 -5.62 -12.23
N ALA A 123 8.92 -5.08 -13.09
CA ALA A 123 8.58 -4.06 -14.05
C ALA A 123 8.60 -4.65 -15.45
N THR A 124 7.51 -4.55 -16.19
CA THR A 124 7.40 -5.05 -17.56
C THR A 124 7.12 -3.92 -18.54
N THR A 125 7.68 -4.05 -19.73
CA THR A 125 7.47 -3.09 -20.83
C THR A 125 7.23 -3.86 -22.12
N TRP A 126 6.19 -3.46 -22.86
CA TRP A 126 5.93 -3.97 -24.20
C TRP A 126 6.56 -3.03 -25.22
N ALA A 127 7.56 -3.49 -25.94
CA ALA A 127 8.19 -2.75 -27.01
C ALA A 127 7.76 -3.32 -28.38
N ARG A 128 7.44 -2.43 -29.33
CA ARG A 128 7.15 -2.85 -30.70
C ARG A 128 8.47 -3.29 -31.35
N ASN A 129 8.52 -4.51 -31.83
CA ASN A 129 9.65 -4.99 -32.61
C ASN A 129 9.56 -4.40 -34.03
N LYS A 130 10.46 -3.47 -34.35
CA LYS A 130 10.46 -2.77 -35.65
C LYS A 130 10.74 -3.71 -36.84
N ILE A 131 11.45 -4.83 -36.60
CA ILE A 131 11.90 -5.76 -37.68
C ILE A 131 10.82 -6.78 -38.00
N ARG A 132 10.07 -7.28 -36.99
CA ARG A 132 9.09 -8.35 -37.14
C ARG A 132 7.65 -7.93 -36.97
N GLY A 133 7.37 -6.64 -36.77
CA GLY A 133 6.02 -6.11 -36.58
C GLY A 133 5.30 -6.58 -35.30
N GLY A 134 5.93 -7.41 -34.47
CA GLY A 134 5.36 -7.93 -33.22
C GLY A 134 5.66 -7.06 -32.01
N LYS A 135 5.02 -7.39 -30.89
CA LYS A 135 5.34 -6.82 -29.56
C LYS A 135 6.30 -7.76 -28.83
N THR A 136 7.36 -7.23 -28.25
CA THR A 136 8.29 -7.97 -27.40
C THR A 136 8.14 -7.47 -25.97
N MET A 137 7.94 -8.36 -25.01
CA MET A 137 7.94 -8.04 -23.58
C MET A 137 9.38 -8.02 -23.07
N ARG A 138 9.73 -6.96 -22.36
CA ARG A 138 10.98 -6.86 -21.59
C ARG A 138 10.62 -6.66 -20.14
N GLY A 139 11.27 -7.40 -19.25
CA GLY A 139 11.06 -7.34 -17.82
C GLY A 139 12.32 -6.93 -17.07
N LEU A 140 12.14 -6.25 -15.96
CA LEU A 140 13.14 -6.06 -14.91
C LEU A 140 12.61 -6.69 -13.63
N SER A 141 13.46 -7.41 -12.91
CA SER A 141 13.14 -7.91 -11.57
C SER A 141 14.10 -7.29 -10.57
N TYR A 142 13.57 -6.55 -9.62
CA TYR A 142 14.32 -5.94 -8.52
C TYR A 142 14.22 -6.83 -7.29
N PHE A 143 15.35 -7.07 -6.64
CA PHE A 143 15.50 -7.75 -5.37
C PHE A 143 16.34 -6.85 -4.47
N LEU A 144 15.68 -6.10 -3.60
CA LEU A 144 16.28 -5.03 -2.82
C LEU A 144 16.06 -5.26 -1.34
N VAL A 145 16.92 -4.64 -0.53
CA VAL A 145 16.68 -4.42 0.89
C VAL A 145 16.64 -2.90 1.08
N CYS A 146 15.54 -2.41 1.58
CA CYS A 146 15.27 -1.00 1.76
C CYS A 146 15.35 -0.61 3.24
N LYS A 147 15.88 0.56 3.52
CA LYS A 147 15.92 1.16 4.85
C LYS A 147 15.30 2.55 4.77
N SER A 148 14.62 2.97 5.81
CA SER A 148 14.14 4.34 5.93
C SER A 148 15.35 5.28 5.91
N ASP A 149 15.35 6.24 4.99
CA ASP A 149 16.30 7.37 5.04
C ASP A 149 15.98 8.16 6.30
N GLY A 150 16.85 8.09 7.30
CA GLY A 150 16.65 8.57 8.66
C GLY A 150 16.37 10.08 8.85
N ALA A 151 15.56 10.66 7.99
CA ALA A 151 14.94 11.95 8.20
C ALA A 151 13.71 11.80 9.08
N ALA A 152 13.90 12.08 10.37
CA ALA A 152 12.90 12.26 11.40
C ALA A 152 12.05 11.01 11.74
N GLY A 153 12.54 10.20 12.68
CA GLY A 153 11.75 9.61 13.80
C GLY A 153 10.36 9.08 13.47
N ILE A 154 10.16 8.38 12.36
CA ILE A 154 8.95 7.60 12.18
C ILE A 154 9.30 6.17 12.62
N THR A 155 9.14 5.93 13.92
CA THR A 155 8.98 4.58 14.45
C THR A 155 7.73 4.05 13.75
N LEU A 156 7.90 3.01 12.91
CA LEU A 156 6.75 2.28 12.40
C LEU A 156 5.95 1.81 13.62
N PRO A 157 4.64 2.05 13.69
CA PRO A 157 3.84 1.52 14.79
C PRO A 157 3.98 -0.01 14.78
N GLN A 158 4.42 -0.54 15.93
CA GLN A 158 4.43 -1.98 16.22
C GLN A 158 3.01 -2.47 16.42
#